data_0a4ee0ff48b706597d426eeb012d1003
#
_entry.id   0a4ee0ff48b706597d426eeb012d1003
#
_cell.length_a   1.000
_cell.length_b   1.000
_cell.length_c   1.000
_cell.angle_alpha   90.00
_cell.angle_beta   90.00
_cell.angle_gamma   90.00
#
_symmetry.space_group_name_H-M   'P 1'
#
loop_
_entity.id
_entity.type
_entity.pdbx_description
1 polymer ?
#
loop_
_entity_poly.entity_id
_entity_poly.type
_entity_poly.pdbx_seq_one_letter_code
_entity_poly.pdbx_strand_id
1 'polypeptide(L)'
;VIYDRYSEDREAIVQGIAGERGMTIVWPYDDFDIIAGQGTLPFLVARGIRASGKEAFCVGLRDQWEEGLPGECAEFREAGVLQIGKWIRLFRRAGITEVTMVGRVSKKRMHDPWLILKALRDMPDLRTIDLWLRKLRHDRRSATLLTAVAEDLASQGVHLIDSTRYIPEHLASEGPMGRVQPDARAQGDIAFGWPLLEKVGGLDIGQAISVRDSDV
;
A
#
# COMPACT_ATOMS: atom_id res chain seq x y z
N VAL A 1 1.90 -4.57 -14.67
CA VAL A 1 3.04 -5.20 -15.36
C VAL A 1 3.80 -4.18 -16.24
N ILE A 2 4.09 -2.97 -15.74
CA ILE A 2 4.87 -1.97 -16.49
C ILE A 2 6.00 -1.32 -15.65
N TYR A 3 6.23 -1.74 -14.42
CA TYR A 3 7.13 -1.02 -13.50
C TYR A 3 8.51 -1.65 -13.26
N ASP A 4 8.81 -2.80 -13.88
CA ASP A 4 10.03 -3.56 -13.57
C ASP A 4 11.27 -3.20 -14.41
N ARG A 5 11.15 -2.27 -15.35
CA ARG A 5 12.24 -1.94 -16.28
C ARG A 5 13.09 -0.73 -15.88
N TYR A 6 12.72 0.01 -14.83
CA TYR A 6 13.40 1.27 -14.49
C TYR A 6 14.36 1.19 -13.29
N SER A 7 14.28 0.16 -12.44
CA SER A 7 15.15 0.05 -11.26
C SER A 7 16.54 -0.52 -11.59
N GLU A 8 16.59 -1.59 -12.34
CA GLU A 8 17.87 -2.27 -12.67
C GLU A 8 18.77 -1.44 -13.58
N ASP A 9 18.21 -0.76 -14.58
CA ASP A 9 18.99 0.11 -15.47
C ASP A 9 19.56 1.33 -14.77
N ARG A 10 18.83 1.88 -13.79
CA ARG A 10 19.26 3.08 -13.06
C ARG A 10 20.40 2.77 -12.11
N GLU A 11 20.31 1.66 -11.40
CA GLU A 11 21.34 1.17 -10.48
C GLU A 11 22.63 0.83 -11.22
N ALA A 12 22.54 0.14 -12.37
CA ALA A 12 23.66 -0.19 -13.23
C ALA A 12 24.36 1.06 -13.82
N ILE A 13 23.60 2.07 -14.27
CA ILE A 13 24.14 3.31 -14.82
C ILE A 13 24.86 4.12 -13.72
N VAL A 14 24.27 4.23 -12.54
CA VAL A 14 24.85 5.02 -11.45
C VAL A 14 26.06 4.34 -10.84
N GLN A 15 26.05 3.02 -10.69
CA GLN A 15 27.21 2.25 -10.25
C GLN A 15 28.34 2.28 -11.30
N GLY A 16 28.01 2.27 -12.60
CA GLY A 16 28.99 2.46 -13.67
C GLY A 16 29.70 3.81 -13.58
N ILE A 17 28.96 4.90 -13.43
CA ILE A 17 29.52 6.27 -13.29
C ILE A 17 30.34 6.41 -12.00
N ALA A 18 29.91 5.80 -10.91
CA ALA A 18 30.63 5.83 -9.63
C ALA A 18 31.95 5.05 -9.70
N GLY A 19 31.95 3.88 -10.34
CA GLY A 19 33.14 3.04 -10.55
C GLY A 19 34.21 3.74 -11.39
N GLU A 20 33.82 4.44 -12.45
CA GLU A 20 34.75 5.22 -13.30
C GLU A 20 35.40 6.40 -12.56
N ARG A 21 34.79 6.91 -11.50
CA ARG A 21 35.30 8.03 -10.70
C ARG A 21 35.93 7.61 -9.38
N GLY A 22 36.02 6.30 -9.12
CA GLY A 22 36.58 5.77 -7.85
C GLY A 22 35.76 6.16 -6.62
N MET A 23 34.47 6.48 -6.80
CA MET A 23 33.54 6.82 -5.73
C MET A 23 32.65 5.63 -5.42
N THR A 24 32.58 5.23 -4.16
CA THR A 24 31.54 4.33 -3.69
C THR A 24 30.32 5.20 -3.37
N ILE A 25 29.29 5.15 -4.19
CA ILE A 25 28.01 5.76 -3.85
C ILE A 25 27.32 4.78 -2.91
N VAL A 26 27.41 5.05 -1.61
CA VAL A 26 26.53 4.46 -0.62
C VAL A 26 25.24 5.25 -0.72
N TRP A 27 24.21 4.66 -1.33
CA TRP A 27 22.85 5.19 -1.21
C TRP A 27 22.51 5.13 0.27
N PRO A 28 22.15 6.24 0.90
CA PRO A 28 21.87 6.23 2.33
C PRO A 28 20.72 5.30 2.70
N TYR A 29 19.88 4.91 1.75
CA TYR A 29 18.75 4.02 1.97
C TYR A 29 18.39 3.28 0.67
N ASP A 30 18.77 1.99 0.60
CA ASP A 30 18.10 0.98 -0.23
C ASP A 30 16.80 0.53 0.49
N ASP A 31 16.16 1.47 1.20
CA ASP A 31 15.11 1.18 2.13
C ASP A 31 13.76 1.26 1.44
N PHE A 32 12.96 0.27 1.69
CA PHE A 32 11.58 0.21 1.25
C PHE A 32 10.67 0.63 2.40
N ASP A 33 9.62 1.40 2.07
CA ASP A 33 8.87 2.11 3.05
C ASP A 33 7.40 1.77 3.03
N ILE A 34 6.81 1.93 4.18
CA ILE A 34 5.46 1.48 4.45
C ILE A 34 4.58 2.67 4.81
N ILE A 35 3.47 2.84 4.10
CA ILE A 35 2.32 3.60 4.58
C ILE A 35 1.40 2.61 5.27
N ALA A 36 1.42 2.61 6.60
CA ALA A 36 0.80 1.58 7.43
C ALA A 36 -0.58 1.96 7.94
N GLY A 37 -1.58 1.16 7.58
CA GLY A 37 -2.89 1.10 8.20
C GLY A 37 -2.97 0.03 9.31
N GLN A 38 -4.20 -0.34 9.70
CA GLN A 38 -4.50 -1.36 10.71
C GLN A 38 -4.29 -2.79 10.22
N GLY A 39 -4.08 -3.71 11.16
CA GLY A 39 -3.99 -5.14 10.93
C GLY A 39 -2.57 -5.68 10.97
N THR A 40 -2.43 -6.97 10.67
CA THR A 40 -1.15 -7.70 10.76
C THR A 40 -0.25 -7.50 9.54
N LEU A 41 -0.81 -7.13 8.39
CA LEU A 41 -0.08 -7.02 7.13
C LEU A 41 1.11 -6.04 7.19
N PRO A 42 1.01 -4.84 7.81
CA PRO A 42 2.16 -3.96 7.98
C PRO A 42 3.34 -4.62 8.72
N PHE A 43 3.08 -5.47 9.72
CA PHE A 43 4.12 -6.20 10.43
C PHE A 43 4.81 -7.22 9.53
N LEU A 44 4.03 -7.96 8.73
CA LEU A 44 4.58 -8.96 7.81
C LEU A 44 5.49 -8.30 6.78
N VAL A 45 5.05 -7.18 6.19
CA VAL A 45 5.84 -6.44 5.21
C VAL A 45 7.11 -5.87 5.86
N ALA A 46 7.04 -5.25 7.05
CA ALA A 46 8.22 -4.76 7.76
C ALA A 46 9.24 -5.87 8.05
N ARG A 47 8.75 -7.04 8.47
CA ARG A 47 9.60 -8.22 8.69
C ARG A 47 10.18 -8.77 7.40
N GLY A 48 9.40 -8.80 6.31
CA GLY A 48 9.85 -9.22 4.99
C GLY A 48 10.96 -8.30 4.45
N ILE A 49 10.81 -6.98 4.59
CA ILE A 49 11.84 -6.00 4.26
C ILE A 49 13.12 -6.29 5.05
N ARG A 50 13.01 -6.47 6.37
CA ARG A 50 14.16 -6.79 7.22
C ARG A 50 14.80 -8.14 6.87
N ALA A 51 14.00 -9.14 6.52
CA ALA A 51 14.51 -10.45 6.08
C ALA A 51 15.27 -10.37 4.75
N SER A 52 14.97 -9.38 3.91
CA SER A 52 15.73 -9.09 2.69
C SER A 52 17.06 -8.33 2.92
N GLY A 53 17.42 -8.07 4.19
CA GLY A 53 18.64 -7.34 4.56
C GLY A 53 18.49 -5.81 4.49
N LYS A 54 17.27 -5.29 4.40
CA LYS A 54 16.96 -3.86 4.31
C LYS A 54 16.33 -3.35 5.60
N GLU A 55 16.27 -2.04 5.74
CA GLU A 55 15.61 -1.39 6.87
C GLU A 55 14.28 -0.78 6.42
N ALA A 56 13.23 -0.92 7.24
CA ALA A 56 11.92 -0.37 6.95
C ALA A 56 11.75 0.99 7.61
N PHE A 57 11.49 2.02 6.80
CA PHE A 57 10.93 3.28 7.28
C PHE A 57 9.41 3.24 7.17
N CYS A 58 8.70 3.59 8.21
CA CYS A 58 7.25 3.47 8.25
C CYS A 58 6.57 4.80 8.56
N VAL A 59 5.61 5.18 7.72
CA VAL A 59 4.64 6.24 8.02
C VAL A 59 3.34 5.60 8.49
N GLY A 60 3.14 5.51 9.80
CA GLY A 60 1.89 5.07 10.40
C GLY A 60 0.79 6.10 10.20
N LEU A 61 -0.33 5.66 9.63
CA LEU A 61 -1.51 6.49 9.51
C LEU A 61 -2.12 6.68 10.89
N ARG A 62 -2.14 7.91 11.38
CA ARG A 62 -2.53 8.26 12.75
C ARG A 62 -3.85 7.62 13.15
N ASP A 63 -3.86 7.04 14.35
CA ASP A 63 -4.98 6.26 14.91
C ASP A 63 -5.41 5.05 14.04
N GLN A 64 -4.58 4.63 13.08
CA GLN A 64 -4.87 3.52 12.15
C GLN A 64 -3.75 2.47 12.12
N TRP A 65 -2.77 2.52 13.00
CA TRP A 65 -1.71 1.51 13.12
C TRP A 65 -1.83 0.76 14.43
N GLU A 66 -1.25 -0.43 14.47
CA GLU A 66 -1.30 -1.30 15.66
C GLU A 66 -0.11 -1.07 16.57
N GLU A 67 -0.35 -1.15 17.88
CA GLU A 67 0.69 -1.09 18.91
C GLU A 67 1.77 -2.15 18.64
N GLY A 68 3.04 -1.75 18.73
CA GLY A 68 4.20 -2.62 18.43
C GLY A 68 4.76 -2.47 17.01
N LEU A 69 4.01 -1.94 16.04
CA LEU A 69 4.55 -1.71 14.68
C LEU A 69 5.82 -0.83 14.67
N PRO A 70 5.94 0.23 15.50
CA PRO A 70 7.17 1.01 15.59
C PRO A 70 8.42 0.18 15.92
N GLY A 71 8.27 -0.90 16.70
CA GLY A 71 9.38 -1.80 17.07
C GLY A 71 9.84 -2.72 15.92
N GLU A 72 9.07 -2.83 14.86
CA GLU A 72 9.45 -3.62 13.66
C GLU A 72 10.15 -2.77 12.59
N CYS A 73 10.17 -1.44 12.75
CA CYS A 73 10.72 -0.51 11.78
C CYS A 73 12.00 0.13 12.30
N ALA A 74 12.96 0.43 11.42
CA ALA A 74 14.16 1.19 11.78
C ALA A 74 13.81 2.64 12.12
N GLU A 75 12.85 3.20 11.40
CA GLU A 75 12.31 4.52 11.68
C GLU A 75 10.78 4.51 11.53
N PHE A 76 10.09 5.10 12.49
CA PHE A 76 8.63 5.23 12.47
C PHE A 76 8.23 6.70 12.61
N ARG A 77 7.36 7.15 11.72
CA ARG A 77 6.77 8.50 11.77
C ARG A 77 5.25 8.41 11.66
N GLU A 78 4.57 9.39 12.22
CA GLU A 78 3.11 9.47 12.18
C GLU A 78 2.62 10.59 11.29
N ALA A 79 1.62 10.31 10.44
CA ALA A 79 0.93 11.33 9.67
C ALA A 79 -0.58 11.04 9.58
N GLY A 80 -1.37 12.09 9.43
CA GLY A 80 -2.81 11.93 9.23
C GLY A 80 -3.12 11.31 7.88
N VAL A 81 -4.25 10.60 7.79
CA VAL A 81 -4.73 9.97 6.54
C VAL A 81 -4.90 11.00 5.41
N LEU A 82 -5.30 12.22 5.74
CA LEU A 82 -5.51 13.32 4.79
C LEU A 82 -4.31 14.28 4.71
N GLN A 83 -3.09 13.82 5.01
CA GLN A 83 -1.87 14.63 5.00
C GLN A 83 -0.86 14.10 3.97
N ILE A 84 -1.29 13.94 2.71
CA ILE A 84 -0.46 13.39 1.61
C ILE A 84 0.81 14.21 1.41
N GLY A 85 0.73 15.52 1.50
CA GLY A 85 1.91 16.38 1.41
C GLY A 85 2.90 16.18 2.57
N LYS A 86 2.42 15.77 3.77
CA LYS A 86 3.28 15.36 4.88
C LYS A 86 3.95 14.03 4.60
N TRP A 87 3.23 13.03 4.05
CA TRP A 87 3.82 11.74 3.65
C TRP A 87 4.99 11.95 2.69
N ILE A 88 4.74 12.70 1.60
CA ILE A 88 5.76 13.02 0.61
C ILE A 88 6.98 13.71 1.24
N ARG A 89 6.77 14.69 2.13
CA ARG A 89 7.89 15.37 2.81
C ARG A 89 8.71 14.43 3.69
N LEU A 90 8.06 13.49 4.37
CA LEU A 90 8.74 12.49 5.20
C LEU A 90 9.61 11.58 4.33
N PHE A 91 9.05 10.99 3.28
CA PHE A 91 9.77 10.10 2.37
C PHE A 91 10.93 10.83 1.67
N ARG A 92 10.68 12.00 1.10
CA ARG A 92 11.75 12.76 0.42
C ARG A 92 12.88 13.18 1.35
N ARG A 93 12.60 13.51 2.61
CA ARG A 93 13.66 13.83 3.60
C ARG A 93 14.49 12.60 3.97
N ALA A 94 13.90 11.45 3.96
CA ALA A 94 14.58 10.18 4.18
C ALA A 94 15.28 9.63 2.90
N GLY A 95 15.10 10.28 1.74
CA GLY A 95 15.68 9.83 0.48
C GLY A 95 14.92 8.70 -0.21
N ILE A 96 13.70 8.42 0.24
CA ILE A 96 12.88 7.29 -0.15
C ILE A 96 12.17 7.56 -1.47
N THR A 97 12.25 6.59 -2.38
CA THR A 97 11.64 6.69 -3.72
C THR A 97 10.59 5.61 -3.98
N GLU A 98 10.59 4.50 -3.23
CA GLU A 98 9.63 3.42 -3.38
C GLU A 98 8.90 3.19 -2.05
N VAL A 99 7.57 3.13 -2.10
CA VAL A 99 6.72 2.92 -0.91
C VAL A 99 5.62 1.92 -1.21
N THR A 100 5.17 1.22 -0.19
CA THR A 100 3.98 0.37 -0.30
C THR A 100 2.89 0.82 0.65
N MET A 101 1.63 0.66 0.26
CA MET A 101 0.48 0.93 1.13
C MET A 101 -0.10 -0.39 1.62
N VAL A 102 -0.10 -0.59 2.91
CA VAL A 102 -0.57 -1.83 3.52
C VAL A 102 -1.41 -1.60 4.76
N GLY A 103 -2.35 -2.49 4.98
CA GLY A 103 -3.27 -2.40 6.10
C GLY A 103 -4.58 -1.70 5.76
N ARG A 104 -5.50 -1.74 6.70
CA ARG A 104 -6.85 -1.20 6.54
C ARG A 104 -6.97 0.18 7.15
N VAL A 105 -7.66 1.09 6.45
CA VAL A 105 -8.08 2.39 6.98
C VAL A 105 -9.55 2.31 7.38
N SER A 106 -9.83 2.42 8.68
CA SER A 106 -11.18 2.32 9.20
C SER A 106 -11.92 3.65 9.09
N LYS A 107 -13.12 3.62 8.51
CA LYS A 107 -14.05 4.77 8.46
C LYS A 107 -14.84 4.97 9.76
N LYS A 108 -14.63 4.13 10.78
CA LYS A 108 -15.51 3.99 11.98
C LYS A 108 -15.55 5.17 12.96
N ARG A 109 -14.74 6.22 12.78
CA ARG A 109 -14.61 7.30 13.78
C ARG A 109 -15.39 8.58 13.48
N MET A 110 -16.44 8.55 12.66
CA MET A 110 -17.22 9.75 12.37
C MET A 110 -18.16 10.21 13.51
N HIS A 111 -18.22 9.50 14.65
CA HIS A 111 -19.18 9.75 15.74
C HIS A 111 -18.52 10.02 17.10
N ASP A 112 -17.23 10.40 17.14
CA ASP A 112 -16.52 10.71 18.39
C ASP A 112 -16.76 12.19 18.79
N PRO A 113 -17.26 12.48 20.01
CA PRO A 113 -17.52 13.85 20.48
C PRO A 113 -16.25 14.73 20.57
N TRP A 114 -15.06 14.13 20.63
CA TRP A 114 -13.77 14.83 20.59
C TRP A 114 -13.29 15.16 19.16
N LEU A 115 -14.18 14.99 18.18
CA LEU A 115 -13.89 15.15 16.75
C LEU A 115 -13.31 16.52 16.40
N ILE A 116 -13.72 17.59 17.09
CA ILE A 116 -13.30 18.97 16.77
C ILE A 116 -11.80 19.15 17.02
N LEU A 117 -11.29 18.70 18.17
CA LEU A 117 -9.85 18.79 18.49
C LEU A 117 -9.00 17.85 17.63
N LYS A 118 -9.53 16.65 17.37
CA LYS A 118 -8.89 15.68 16.46
C LYS A 118 -8.96 16.17 15.01
N ALA A 119 -10.04 16.80 14.59
CA ALA A 119 -10.19 17.37 13.25
C ALA A 119 -9.16 18.47 12.98
N LEU A 120 -8.82 19.31 13.94
CA LEU A 120 -7.76 20.33 13.79
C LEU A 120 -6.38 19.67 13.59
N ARG A 121 -6.09 18.56 14.29
CA ARG A 121 -4.83 17.82 14.19
C ARG A 121 -4.72 17.04 12.88
N ASP A 122 -5.84 16.55 12.35
CA ASP A 122 -5.93 15.70 11.16
C ASP A 122 -6.47 16.44 9.94
N MET A 123 -6.46 17.78 9.99
CA MET A 123 -6.87 18.60 8.85
C MET A 123 -6.12 18.18 7.59
N PRO A 124 -6.85 18.08 6.46
CA PRO A 124 -6.21 17.87 5.17
C PRO A 124 -5.15 18.95 4.92
N ASP A 125 -3.99 18.55 4.46
CA ASP A 125 -3.02 19.52 4.00
C ASP A 125 -3.45 20.13 2.64
N LEU A 126 -2.83 21.25 2.26
CA LEU A 126 -3.17 21.98 1.04
C LEU A 126 -3.07 21.07 -0.21
N ARG A 127 -2.13 20.13 -0.20
CA ARG A 127 -1.95 19.19 -1.30
C ARG A 127 -3.11 18.20 -1.39
N THR A 128 -3.55 17.67 -0.28
CA THR A 128 -4.72 16.78 -0.22
C THR A 128 -5.98 17.51 -0.66
N ILE A 129 -6.17 18.77 -0.26
CA ILE A 129 -7.30 19.59 -0.70
C ILE A 129 -7.23 19.81 -2.22
N ASP A 130 -6.09 20.15 -2.78
CA ASP A 130 -5.90 20.34 -4.22
C ASP A 130 -6.17 19.05 -4.99
N LEU A 131 -5.64 17.92 -4.54
CA LEU A 131 -5.90 16.61 -5.13
C LEU A 131 -7.40 16.27 -5.13
N TRP A 132 -8.08 16.52 -4.02
CA TRP A 132 -9.52 16.29 -3.90
C TRP A 132 -10.32 17.16 -4.87
N LEU A 133 -10.01 18.45 -4.94
CA LEU A 133 -10.72 19.40 -5.83
C LEU A 133 -10.51 19.05 -7.31
N ARG A 134 -9.32 18.63 -7.70
CA ARG A 134 -8.99 18.37 -9.11
C ARG A 134 -9.44 16.99 -9.58
N LYS A 135 -9.25 15.94 -8.76
CA LYS A 135 -9.43 14.56 -9.20
C LYS A 135 -10.61 13.83 -8.56
N LEU A 136 -10.91 14.10 -7.30
CA LEU A 136 -11.85 13.30 -6.50
C LEU A 136 -13.22 13.92 -6.33
N ARG A 137 -13.41 15.15 -6.76
CA ARG A 137 -14.68 15.86 -6.61
C ARG A 137 -15.84 15.15 -7.32
N HIS A 138 -15.59 14.54 -8.46
CA HIS A 138 -16.59 13.90 -9.32
C HIS A 138 -16.62 12.39 -9.24
N ASP A 139 -15.56 11.76 -8.76
CA ASP A 139 -15.48 10.30 -8.59
C ASP A 139 -14.84 9.96 -7.24
N ARG A 140 -15.63 9.31 -6.38
CA ARG A 140 -15.24 8.93 -5.01
C ARG A 140 -15.03 7.43 -4.84
N ARG A 141 -14.93 6.68 -5.93
CA ARG A 141 -14.63 5.25 -5.87
C ARG A 141 -13.26 5.03 -5.26
N SER A 142 -13.12 3.91 -4.53
CA SER A 142 -11.85 3.59 -3.83
C SER A 142 -10.69 3.45 -4.80
N ALA A 143 -10.92 2.85 -5.96
CA ALA A 143 -9.91 2.72 -7.01
C ALA A 143 -9.42 4.08 -7.53
N THR A 144 -10.34 5.02 -7.83
CA THR A 144 -10.00 6.37 -8.28
C THR A 144 -9.19 7.13 -7.23
N LEU A 145 -9.55 6.99 -5.94
CA LEU A 145 -8.82 7.60 -4.84
C LEU A 145 -7.38 7.08 -4.78
N LEU A 146 -7.21 5.77 -4.79
CA LEU A 146 -5.88 5.15 -4.71
C LEU A 146 -5.01 5.51 -5.91
N THR A 147 -5.58 5.48 -7.11
CA THR A 147 -4.88 5.90 -8.34
C THR A 147 -4.45 7.36 -8.26
N ALA A 148 -5.34 8.27 -7.81
CA ALA A 148 -5.01 9.67 -7.68
C ALA A 148 -3.88 9.92 -6.67
N VAL A 149 -3.87 9.19 -5.54
CA VAL A 149 -2.80 9.25 -4.54
C VAL A 149 -1.50 8.70 -5.12
N ALA A 150 -1.53 7.56 -5.82
CA ALA A 150 -0.36 6.97 -6.44
C ALA A 150 0.30 7.90 -7.48
N GLU A 151 -0.50 8.49 -8.35
CA GLU A 151 -0.03 9.48 -9.35
C GLU A 151 0.54 10.74 -8.69
N ASP A 152 -0.07 11.20 -7.61
CA ASP A 152 0.41 12.38 -6.88
C ASP A 152 1.75 12.11 -6.19
N LEU A 153 1.92 10.95 -5.55
CA LEU A 153 3.19 10.48 -4.98
C LEU A 153 4.25 10.38 -6.09
N ALA A 154 3.94 9.71 -7.20
CA ALA A 154 4.84 9.53 -8.33
C ALA A 154 5.30 10.86 -8.93
N SER A 155 4.42 11.87 -9.00
CA SER A 155 4.78 13.22 -9.46
C SER A 155 5.85 13.90 -8.60
N GLN A 156 6.09 13.40 -7.40
CA GLN A 156 7.08 13.90 -6.44
C GLN A 156 8.28 12.95 -6.28
N GLY A 157 8.39 11.95 -7.15
CA GLY A 157 9.47 10.97 -7.15
C GLY A 157 9.33 9.87 -6.09
N VAL A 158 8.11 9.66 -5.56
CA VAL A 158 7.79 8.57 -4.63
C VAL A 158 6.83 7.62 -5.33
N HIS A 159 7.24 6.40 -5.61
CA HIS A 159 6.49 5.44 -6.41
C HIS A 159 5.82 4.39 -5.51
N LEU A 160 4.54 4.14 -5.76
CA LEU A 160 3.84 3.06 -5.09
C LEU A 160 4.21 1.74 -5.77
N ILE A 161 4.70 0.79 -4.97
CA ILE A 161 5.05 -0.56 -5.42
C ILE A 161 4.11 -1.60 -4.85
N ASP A 162 4.17 -2.81 -5.40
CA ASP A 162 3.38 -3.95 -4.94
C ASP A 162 3.75 -4.32 -3.51
N SER A 163 2.74 -4.38 -2.64
CA SER A 163 2.88 -4.74 -1.23
C SER A 163 3.29 -6.20 -1.00
N THR A 164 3.10 -7.06 -1.99
CA THR A 164 3.41 -8.48 -1.89
C THR A 164 4.87 -8.82 -2.17
N ARG A 165 5.65 -7.87 -2.70
CA ARG A 165 7.06 -8.05 -3.07
C ARG A 165 7.93 -8.63 -1.95
N TYR A 166 7.65 -8.26 -0.71
CA TYR A 166 8.42 -8.68 0.47
C TYR A 166 7.77 -9.77 1.31
N ILE A 167 6.63 -10.27 0.85
CA ILE A 167 5.88 -11.33 1.53
C ILE A 167 5.34 -12.36 0.53
N PRO A 168 6.15 -12.83 -0.45
CA PRO A 168 5.67 -13.76 -1.47
C PRO A 168 5.14 -15.07 -0.87
N GLU A 169 5.67 -15.49 0.28
CA GLU A 169 5.23 -16.68 1.02
C GLU A 169 3.82 -16.56 1.61
N HIS A 170 3.28 -15.35 1.69
CA HIS A 170 1.91 -15.08 2.15
C HIS A 170 0.90 -14.96 1.01
N LEU A 171 1.34 -15.10 -0.23
CA LEU A 171 0.43 -15.16 -1.38
C LEU A 171 -0.29 -16.52 -1.45
N ALA A 172 -1.54 -16.47 -1.87
CA ALA A 172 -2.29 -17.67 -2.13
C ALA A 172 -1.65 -18.46 -3.28
N SER A 173 -1.48 -19.77 -3.09
CA SER A 173 -1.10 -20.67 -4.18
C SER A 173 -2.29 -20.96 -5.08
N GLU A 174 -2.01 -21.34 -6.33
CA GLU A 174 -3.05 -21.83 -7.23
C GLU A 174 -3.70 -23.11 -6.69
N GLY A 175 -5.01 -23.22 -6.79
CA GLY A 175 -5.79 -24.35 -6.36
C GLY A 175 -6.17 -24.36 -4.86
N PRO A 176 -6.66 -25.48 -4.35
CA PRO A 176 -7.10 -25.60 -2.97
C PRO A 176 -5.93 -25.56 -2.00
N MET A 177 -5.96 -24.62 -1.06
CA MET A 177 -4.94 -24.45 -0.02
C MET A 177 -5.24 -25.25 1.25
N GLY A 178 -6.47 -25.73 1.41
CA GLY A 178 -6.93 -26.49 2.57
C GLY A 178 -6.73 -27.99 2.44
N ARG A 179 -6.97 -28.72 3.54
CA ARG A 179 -6.93 -30.19 3.56
C ARG A 179 -8.13 -30.82 2.82
N VAL A 180 -9.25 -30.08 2.76
CA VAL A 180 -10.47 -30.53 2.13
C VAL A 180 -10.49 -30.01 0.70
N GLN A 181 -10.65 -30.94 -0.24
CA GLN A 181 -10.80 -30.61 -1.65
C GLN A 181 -12.27 -30.27 -1.95
N PRO A 182 -12.56 -29.32 -2.84
CA PRO A 182 -13.92 -29.03 -3.27
C PRO A 182 -14.49 -30.26 -4.01
N ASP A 183 -15.68 -30.69 -3.64
CA ASP A 183 -16.42 -31.70 -4.36
C ASP A 183 -16.96 -31.19 -5.71
N ALA A 184 -17.57 -32.05 -6.50
CA ALA A 184 -18.06 -31.67 -7.83
C ALA A 184 -19.11 -30.55 -7.79
N ARG A 185 -19.94 -30.50 -6.73
CA ARG A 185 -20.91 -29.41 -6.51
C ARG A 185 -20.21 -28.08 -6.24
N ALA A 186 -19.29 -28.08 -5.30
CA ALA A 186 -18.51 -26.87 -4.98
C ALA A 186 -17.70 -26.38 -6.18
N GLN A 187 -17.11 -27.29 -6.98
CA GLN A 187 -16.42 -26.93 -8.22
C GLN A 187 -17.38 -26.31 -9.25
N GLY A 188 -18.61 -26.83 -9.38
CA GLY A 188 -19.64 -26.22 -10.22
C GLY A 188 -20.02 -24.79 -9.77
N ASP A 189 -20.21 -24.61 -8.45
CA ASP A 189 -20.51 -23.29 -7.86
C ASP A 189 -19.37 -22.31 -8.06
N ILE A 190 -18.09 -22.72 -7.92
CA ILE A 190 -16.91 -21.91 -8.20
C ILE A 190 -16.87 -21.49 -9.68
N ALA A 191 -17.04 -22.45 -10.59
CA ALA A 191 -17.02 -22.18 -12.04
C ALA A 191 -18.13 -21.21 -12.46
N PHE A 192 -19.32 -21.32 -11.86
CA PHE A 192 -20.42 -20.40 -12.07
C PHE A 192 -20.15 -19.01 -11.48
N GLY A 193 -19.65 -18.97 -10.24
CA GLY A 193 -19.47 -17.73 -9.49
C GLY A 193 -18.30 -16.88 -9.93
N TRP A 194 -17.20 -17.48 -10.39
CA TRP A 194 -15.97 -16.75 -10.70
C TRP A 194 -16.17 -15.64 -11.74
N PRO A 195 -16.80 -15.86 -12.91
CA PRO A 195 -17.06 -14.79 -13.88
C PRO A 195 -17.98 -13.68 -13.35
N LEU A 196 -18.88 -14.03 -12.40
CA LEU A 196 -19.74 -13.03 -11.75
C LEU A 196 -18.96 -12.18 -10.79
N LEU A 197 -18.07 -12.79 -9.99
CA LEU A 197 -17.17 -12.05 -9.07
C LEU A 197 -16.26 -11.08 -9.81
N GLU A 198 -15.71 -11.47 -10.96
CA GLU A 198 -14.90 -10.58 -11.79
C GLU A 198 -15.70 -9.33 -12.24
N LYS A 199 -16.97 -9.52 -12.64
CA LYS A 199 -17.84 -8.39 -13.00
C LYS A 199 -18.16 -7.50 -11.79
N VAL A 200 -18.46 -8.09 -10.64
CA VAL A 200 -18.75 -7.37 -9.38
C VAL A 200 -17.53 -6.54 -8.95
N GLY A 201 -16.34 -7.13 -9.04
CA GLY A 201 -15.07 -6.46 -8.77
C GLY A 201 -14.78 -5.31 -9.74
N GLY A 202 -15.01 -5.54 -11.03
CA GLY A 202 -14.83 -4.51 -12.06
C GLY A 202 -15.77 -3.30 -11.92
N LEU A 203 -16.95 -3.50 -11.30
CA LEU A 203 -17.90 -2.43 -10.98
C LEU A 203 -17.60 -1.70 -9.65
N ASP A 204 -16.60 -2.16 -8.89
CA ASP A 204 -16.25 -1.64 -7.55
C ASP A 204 -17.45 -1.66 -6.55
N ILE A 205 -18.36 -2.62 -6.69
CA ILE A 205 -19.55 -2.78 -5.83
C ILE A 205 -19.39 -3.89 -4.79
N GLY A 206 -18.37 -4.75 -4.95
CA GLY A 206 -18.08 -5.84 -4.01
C GLY A 206 -16.80 -6.59 -4.36
N GLN A 207 -16.32 -7.40 -3.42
CA GLN A 207 -15.08 -8.19 -3.54
C GLN A 207 -15.29 -9.66 -3.21
N ALA A 208 -16.53 -10.05 -2.94
CA ALA A 208 -16.90 -11.43 -2.64
C ALA A 208 -18.35 -11.68 -3.05
N ILE A 209 -18.65 -12.91 -3.44
CA ILE A 209 -20.00 -13.41 -3.66
C ILE A 209 -20.17 -14.72 -2.90
N SER A 210 -21.41 -15.07 -2.60
CA SER A 210 -21.75 -16.38 -2.06
C SER A 210 -22.57 -17.11 -3.12
N VAL A 211 -22.16 -18.34 -3.44
CA VAL A 211 -22.84 -19.17 -4.46
C VAL A 211 -23.27 -20.46 -3.83
N ARG A 212 -24.50 -20.90 -4.14
CA ARG A 212 -25.02 -22.20 -3.78
C ARG A 212 -25.95 -22.71 -4.88
N ASP A 213 -25.65 -23.89 -5.43
CA ASP A 213 -26.45 -24.51 -6.50
C ASP A 213 -26.63 -23.61 -7.73
N SER A 214 -25.56 -22.90 -8.13
CA SER A 214 -25.56 -21.90 -9.21
C SER A 214 -26.51 -20.72 -8.97
N ASP A 215 -26.78 -20.37 -7.71
CA ASP A 215 -27.53 -19.20 -7.28
C ASP A 215 -26.62 -18.26 -6.42
N VAL A 216 -26.82 -16.94 -6.51
CA VAL A 216 -25.97 -15.90 -5.89
C VAL A 216 -26.74 -15.09 -4.88
#